data_96feaf331a2b0bf25512ea5fe09ddb5d
#
_entry.id   96feaf331a2b0bf25512ea5fe09ddb5d
#
_cell.length_a   1.000
_cell.length_b   1.000
_cell.length_c   1.000
_cell.angle_alpha   90.00
_cell.angle_beta   90.00
_cell.angle_gamma   90.00
#
_symmetry.space_group_name_H-M   'P 1'
#
loop_
_entity.id
_entity.type
_entity.pdbx_description
1 polymer ?
#
loop_
_entity_poly.entity_id
_entity_poly.type
_entity_poly.pdbx_seq_one_letter_code
_entity_poly.pdbx_strand_id
1 'polypeptide(L)'
;RILDYLEESGQLDNTIIVVISDTGASGEGGPNGSVNEGKFFNGYIDTVEESMKLFDQLGGPQTYNHYPIGWAMAFNTPYKLFKRYASHEGGIADTAIISWPNGIAA
;
A
#
# COMPACT_ATOMS: atom_id res chain seq x y z
N ARG A 1 -18.48 -2.79 -1.96
CA ARG A 1 -19.12 -3.78 -2.84
C ARG A 1 -19.18 -5.17 -2.19
N ILE A 2 -18.04 -5.74 -1.68
CA ILE A 2 -18.08 -7.06 -1.01
C ILE A 2 -18.88 -6.99 0.29
N LEU A 3 -18.64 -5.98 1.13
CA LEU A 3 -19.37 -5.78 2.38
C LEU A 3 -20.85 -5.55 2.15
N ASP A 4 -21.20 -4.72 1.15
CA ASP A 4 -22.59 -4.43 0.77
C ASP A 4 -23.32 -5.72 0.39
N TYR A 5 -22.66 -6.60 -0.39
CA TYR A 5 -23.21 -7.90 -0.76
C TYR A 5 -23.43 -8.82 0.46
N LEU A 6 -22.47 -8.86 1.38
CA LEU A 6 -22.59 -9.66 2.62
C LEU A 6 -23.73 -9.15 3.50
N GLU A 7 -23.92 -7.84 3.57
CA GLU A 7 -25.02 -7.22 4.30
C GLU A 7 -26.38 -7.54 3.64
N GLU A 8 -26.51 -7.29 2.33
CA GLU A 8 -27.72 -7.56 1.55
C GLU A 8 -28.13 -9.04 1.59
N SER A 9 -27.16 -9.96 1.63
CA SER A 9 -27.39 -11.39 1.72
C SER A 9 -27.61 -11.90 3.16
N GLY A 10 -27.53 -11.03 4.17
CA GLY A 10 -27.68 -11.37 5.59
C GLY A 10 -26.54 -12.23 6.16
N GLN A 11 -25.36 -12.21 5.51
CA GLN A 11 -24.22 -13.03 5.92
C GLN A 11 -23.15 -12.24 6.68
N LEU A 12 -23.21 -10.90 6.69
CA LEU A 12 -22.17 -10.06 7.26
C LEU A 12 -21.86 -10.39 8.72
N ASP A 13 -22.90 -10.54 9.53
CA ASP A 13 -22.74 -10.77 10.97
C ASP A 13 -22.07 -12.11 11.29
N ASN A 14 -22.20 -13.10 10.40
CA ASN A 14 -21.60 -14.43 10.55
C ASN A 14 -20.35 -14.62 9.67
N THR A 15 -19.76 -13.53 9.20
CA THR A 15 -18.55 -13.57 8.37
C THR A 15 -17.38 -12.92 9.10
N ILE A 16 -16.24 -13.61 9.16
CA ILE A 16 -14.99 -13.03 9.64
C ILE A 16 -14.34 -12.29 8.46
N ILE A 17 -14.11 -11.01 8.64
CA ILE A 17 -13.43 -10.16 7.66
C ILE A 17 -12.05 -9.82 8.22
N VAL A 18 -11.02 -10.14 7.47
CA VAL A 18 -9.63 -9.82 7.81
C VAL A 18 -9.07 -8.94 6.71
N VAL A 19 -8.61 -7.75 7.08
CA VAL A 19 -7.90 -6.82 6.19
C VAL A 19 -6.49 -6.66 6.72
N ILE A 20 -5.52 -7.09 5.94
CA ILE A 20 -4.10 -7.00 6.26
C ILE A 20 -3.30 -6.54 5.05
N SER A 21 -2.13 -5.96 5.28
CA SER A 21 -1.10 -5.82 4.26
C SER A 21 -0.06 -6.94 4.42
N ASP A 22 0.82 -7.09 3.48
CA ASP A 22 1.88 -8.12 3.51
C ASP A 22 3.22 -7.56 3.99
N THR A 23 3.39 -6.25 3.93
CA THR A 23 4.63 -5.55 4.34
C THR A 23 4.33 -4.12 4.77
N GLY A 24 5.28 -3.48 5.43
CA GLY A 24 5.29 -2.04 5.64
C GLY A 24 5.36 -1.25 4.33
N ALA A 25 5.20 0.07 4.40
CA ALA A 25 5.22 0.94 3.23
C ALA A 25 6.51 0.76 2.42
N SER A 26 6.39 0.70 1.09
CA SER A 26 7.52 0.42 0.20
C SER A 26 8.30 1.70 -0.18
N GLY A 27 9.63 1.63 -0.11
CA GLY A 27 10.53 2.67 -0.59
C GLY A 27 11.07 2.43 -2.00
N GLU A 28 10.48 1.51 -2.75
CA GLU A 28 10.99 1.04 -4.05
C GLU A 28 10.78 2.02 -5.21
N GLY A 29 10.06 3.11 -4.99
CA GLY A 29 9.94 4.21 -5.96
C GLY A 29 11.15 5.13 -6.04
N GLY A 30 12.16 4.91 -5.19
CA GLY A 30 13.34 5.78 -5.13
C GLY A 30 13.04 7.20 -4.62
N PRO A 31 13.95 8.15 -4.80
CA PRO A 31 13.81 9.49 -4.23
C PRO A 31 12.66 10.30 -4.83
N ASN A 32 12.35 10.10 -6.10
CA ASN A 32 11.34 10.87 -6.85
C ASN A 32 10.01 10.11 -7.07
N GLY A 33 9.92 8.86 -6.64
CA GLY A 33 8.86 7.97 -7.08
C GLY A 33 9.13 7.44 -8.50
N SER A 34 8.19 6.68 -9.03
CA SER A 34 8.25 6.20 -10.41
C SER A 34 6.84 6.08 -10.99
N VAL A 35 6.67 6.40 -12.25
CA VAL A 35 5.43 6.14 -12.98
C VAL A 35 5.34 4.68 -13.44
N ASN A 36 6.47 3.97 -13.43
CA ASN A 36 6.54 2.55 -13.70
C ASN A 36 7.70 1.93 -12.93
N GLU A 37 7.41 1.14 -11.89
CA GLU A 37 8.44 0.55 -11.03
C GLU A 37 9.39 -0.40 -11.79
N GLY A 38 8.96 -0.97 -12.92
CA GLY A 38 9.82 -1.75 -13.79
C GLY A 38 11.03 -0.95 -14.30
N LYS A 39 10.90 0.35 -14.48
CA LYS A 39 12.05 1.23 -14.80
C LYS A 39 13.03 1.28 -13.65
N PHE A 40 12.54 1.51 -12.42
CA PHE A 40 13.39 1.56 -11.23
C PHE A 40 14.19 0.28 -11.06
N PHE A 41 13.57 -0.90 -11.19
CA PHE A 41 14.27 -2.19 -11.08
C PHE A 41 15.28 -2.44 -12.20
N ASN A 42 15.14 -1.76 -13.33
CA ASN A 42 16.10 -1.81 -14.44
C ASN A 42 17.14 -0.66 -14.40
N GLY A 43 17.21 0.07 -13.28
CA GLY A 43 18.21 1.12 -13.07
C GLY A 43 17.89 2.48 -13.71
N TYR A 44 16.67 2.67 -14.21
CA TYR A 44 16.21 3.95 -14.72
C TYR A 44 15.50 4.72 -13.60
N ILE A 45 16.02 5.89 -13.28
CA ILE A 45 15.43 6.80 -12.30
C ILE A 45 14.67 7.89 -13.07
N ASP A 46 13.35 7.91 -12.88
CA ASP A 46 12.53 8.98 -13.46
C ASP A 46 12.87 10.34 -12.83
N THR A 47 12.91 11.36 -13.65
CA THR A 47 12.89 12.74 -13.14
C THR A 47 11.46 13.16 -12.80
N VAL A 48 11.33 14.18 -11.95
CA VAL A 48 10.01 14.73 -11.61
C VAL A 48 9.30 15.24 -12.87
N GLU A 49 10.02 15.88 -13.77
CA GLU A 49 9.50 16.42 -15.03
C GLU A 49 8.96 15.32 -15.96
N GLU A 50 9.64 14.18 -16.02
CA GLU A 50 9.18 13.02 -16.80
C GLU A 50 7.93 12.41 -16.18
N SER A 51 7.91 12.25 -14.86
CA SER A 51 6.76 11.72 -14.13
C SER A 51 5.52 12.61 -14.25
N MET A 52 5.70 13.93 -14.22
CA MET A 52 4.61 14.90 -14.36
C MET A 52 3.90 14.83 -15.72
N LYS A 53 4.57 14.39 -16.78
CA LYS A 53 3.93 14.18 -18.10
C LYS A 53 2.86 13.10 -18.09
N LEU A 54 2.93 12.18 -17.13
CA LEU A 54 2.01 11.07 -16.98
C LEU A 54 1.08 11.21 -15.76
N PHE A 55 1.04 12.41 -15.16
CA PHE A 55 0.30 12.65 -13.92
C PHE A 55 -1.17 12.21 -14.00
N ASP A 56 -1.85 12.58 -15.08
CA ASP A 56 -3.28 12.25 -15.30
C ASP A 56 -3.53 10.75 -15.58
N GLN A 57 -2.46 9.99 -15.78
CA GLN A 57 -2.52 8.55 -16.07
C GLN A 57 -2.17 7.69 -14.85
N LEU A 58 -1.80 8.30 -13.73
CA LEU A 58 -1.43 7.57 -12.51
C LEU A 58 -2.59 6.71 -12.02
N GLY A 59 -2.28 5.44 -11.69
CA GLY A 59 -3.27 4.46 -11.28
C GLY A 59 -4.09 3.86 -12.43
N GLY A 60 -3.87 4.31 -13.65
CA GLY A 60 -4.50 3.76 -14.85
C GLY A 60 -3.70 2.59 -15.47
N PRO A 61 -4.20 1.99 -16.56
CA PRO A 61 -3.58 0.81 -17.18
C PRO A 61 -2.24 1.10 -17.88
N GLN A 62 -1.88 2.37 -18.02
CA GLN A 62 -0.64 2.83 -18.66
C GLN A 62 0.51 2.99 -17.68
N THR A 63 0.24 2.94 -16.36
CA THR A 63 1.21 3.18 -15.30
C THR A 63 1.21 2.04 -14.30
N TYR A 64 2.38 1.76 -13.75
CA TYR A 64 2.56 0.90 -12.59
C TYR A 64 3.39 1.69 -11.57
N ASN A 65 2.75 2.68 -11.01
CA ASN A 65 3.41 3.77 -10.29
C ASN A 65 3.75 3.40 -8.85
N HIS A 66 4.77 4.07 -8.36
CA HIS A 66 5.23 3.98 -6.99
C HIS A 66 5.54 5.38 -6.45
N TYR A 67 5.18 5.63 -5.21
CA TYR A 67 5.43 6.92 -4.56
C TYR A 67 6.92 7.09 -4.18
N PRO A 68 7.39 8.34 -3.92
CA PRO A 68 8.72 8.62 -3.44
C PRO A 68 9.01 7.98 -2.06
N ILE A 69 10.25 7.57 -1.84
CA ILE A 69 10.71 6.94 -0.58
C ILE A 69 10.40 7.77 0.68
N GLY A 70 10.36 9.09 0.56
CA GLY A 70 10.00 9.97 1.66
C GLY A 70 8.59 9.71 2.20
N TRP A 71 7.66 9.32 1.33
CA TRP A 71 6.31 8.93 1.75
C TRP A 71 6.29 7.58 2.45
N ALA A 72 7.15 6.63 2.06
CA ALA A 72 7.28 5.37 2.79
C ALA A 72 7.70 5.62 4.25
N MET A 73 8.64 6.54 4.48
CA MET A 73 9.04 6.95 5.82
C MET A 73 7.89 7.63 6.58
N ALA A 74 7.18 8.53 5.93
CA ALA A 74 6.08 9.28 6.55
C ALA A 74 4.92 8.36 6.96
N PHE A 75 4.53 7.43 6.10
CA PHE A 75 3.41 6.51 6.35
C PHE A 75 3.72 5.45 7.41
N ASN A 76 4.98 5.12 7.63
CA ASN A 76 5.37 4.16 8.65
C ASN A 76 5.55 4.76 10.05
N THR A 77 5.47 6.08 10.21
CA THR A 77 5.62 6.69 11.54
C THR A 77 4.56 6.18 12.52
N PRO A 78 4.93 5.91 13.77
CA PRO A 78 6.21 6.22 14.45
C PRO A 78 7.31 5.17 14.25
N TYR A 79 7.08 4.13 13.47
CA TYR A 79 8.07 3.08 13.24
C TYR A 79 9.21 3.57 12.35
N LYS A 80 10.40 3.01 12.56
CA LYS A 80 11.60 3.35 11.78
C LYS A 80 11.67 2.54 10.51
N LEU A 81 12.11 3.19 9.45
CA LEU A 81 12.33 2.60 8.14
C LEU A 81 11.04 2.09 7.47
N PHE A 82 11.16 1.24 6.48
CA PHE A 82 10.08 0.82 5.57
C PHE A 82 10.39 -0.57 5.01
N LYS A 83 9.54 -1.13 4.18
CA LYS A 83 9.74 -2.40 3.46
C LYS A 83 11.19 -2.50 2.96
N ARG A 84 11.80 -3.68 3.04
CA ARG A 84 13.19 -4.10 2.82
C ARG A 84 14.03 -4.19 4.10
N TYR A 85 13.63 -3.54 5.19
CA TYR A 85 14.37 -3.54 6.45
C TYR A 85 13.67 -4.43 7.49
N ALA A 86 13.78 -5.75 7.29
CA ALA A 86 13.14 -6.75 8.14
C ALA A 86 13.57 -6.71 9.63
N SER A 87 14.65 -6.01 9.93
CA SER A 87 15.12 -5.77 11.31
C SER A 87 14.46 -4.57 12.00
N HIS A 88 13.53 -3.89 11.31
CA HIS A 88 12.87 -2.69 11.82
C HIS A 88 11.36 -2.79 11.65
N GLU A 89 10.62 -2.29 12.64
CA GLU A 89 9.17 -2.33 12.67
C GLU A 89 8.53 -1.71 11.41
N GLY A 90 9.06 -0.62 10.89
CA GLY A 90 8.55 -0.02 9.65
C GLY A 90 8.65 -0.90 8.40
N GLY A 91 9.45 -1.97 8.46
CA GLY A 91 9.54 -2.94 7.37
C GLY A 91 8.60 -4.13 7.50
N ILE A 92 8.14 -4.44 8.72
CA ILE A 92 7.43 -5.68 9.03
C ILE A 92 6.11 -5.49 9.79
N ALA A 93 5.93 -4.37 10.47
CA ALA A 93 4.70 -4.10 11.21
C ALA A 93 3.65 -3.50 10.26
N ASP A 94 2.52 -4.16 10.19
CA ASP A 94 1.40 -3.75 9.38
C ASP A 94 0.11 -3.66 10.17
N THR A 95 -0.80 -2.85 9.66
CA THR A 95 -2.14 -2.77 10.22
C THR A 95 -2.91 -4.05 9.89
N ALA A 96 -3.46 -4.67 10.93
CA ALA A 96 -4.40 -5.76 10.79
C ALA A 96 -5.77 -5.33 11.36
N ILE A 97 -6.81 -5.49 10.57
CA ILE A 97 -8.19 -5.25 10.99
C ILE A 97 -8.95 -6.56 10.93
N ILE A 98 -9.57 -6.96 12.04
CA ILE A 98 -10.41 -8.14 12.11
C ILE A 98 -11.80 -7.68 12.55
N SER A 99 -12.81 -8.04 11.79
CA SER A 99 -14.21 -7.76 12.10
C SER A 99 -15.01 -9.05 12.03
N TRP A 100 -15.79 -9.33 13.08
CA TRP A 100 -16.75 -10.41 13.14
C TRP A 100 -17.87 -10.02 14.10
N PRO A 101 -18.96 -9.42 13.64
CA PRO A 101 -20.01 -8.87 14.50
C PRO A 101 -20.57 -9.87 15.51
N ASN A 102 -20.80 -11.11 15.11
CA ASN A 102 -21.33 -12.15 16.01
C ASN A 102 -20.30 -12.79 16.95
N GLY A 103 -19.01 -12.56 16.77
CA GLY A 103 -17.99 -13.28 17.53
C GLY A 103 -16.97 -12.43 18.27
N ILE A 104 -16.82 -11.16 17.91
CA ILE A 104 -15.87 -10.23 18.52
C ILE A 104 -16.63 -9.00 19.00
N ALA A 105 -16.66 -8.79 20.32
CA ALA A 105 -17.21 -7.56 20.90
C ALA A 105 -16.28 -6.37 20.57
N ALA A 106 -16.86 -5.23 20.24
CA ALA A 106 -16.13 -3.99 20.02
C ALA A 106 -15.64 -3.38 21.35
#